data_9ce0e0a0941a7750014d87c43c27df32
#
_entry.id   9ce0e0a0941a7750014d87c43c27df32
#
_cell.length_a   1.000
_cell.length_b   1.000
_cell.length_c   1.000
_cell.angle_alpha   90.00
_cell.angle_beta   90.00
_cell.angle_gamma   90.00
#
_symmetry.space_group_name_H-M   'P 1'
#
loop_
_entity.id
_entity.type
_entity.pdbx_description
1 polymer ?
#
loop_
_entity_poly.entity_id
_entity_poly.type
_entity_poly.pdbx_seq_one_letter_code
_entity_poly.pdbx_strand_id
1 'polypeptide(L)'
;MTGEKGGLLAGLRAEALKSRHAAPVRLAVLMALPLPLLGAMPYRGVQIFSAWNYWYALFLPVALSLVVACVARADARTRMRGLLGLGFPLRRAWWAKALWCLALCTLSNLVVFGIYLAGSAFSSQGLTVAGTLTMLLCALVNTVTAAWMIPAGLFLTARLGMLAGIFCPLAAQLMGGFAWSLIPLPQLFPPSASMVIPTSFIPVLPSGEPLAADMALGGALAADGMLTLAGLAVCALAFAALTAAGAAWFARSEER
;
A
#
# COMPACT_ATOMS: atom_id res chain seq x y z
N MET A 1 -18.91 -17.00 33.73
CA MET A 1 -19.01 -16.86 32.25
C MET A 1 -17.74 -16.17 31.79
N THR A 2 -16.77 -16.94 31.36
CA THR A 2 -15.48 -16.47 30.84
C THR A 2 -15.72 -15.90 29.44
N GLY A 3 -15.90 -14.56 29.37
CA GLY A 3 -16.04 -13.87 28.10
C GLY A 3 -14.81 -14.13 27.24
N GLU A 4 -14.99 -14.77 26.08
CA GLU A 4 -14.01 -14.84 25.02
C GLU A 4 -13.59 -13.40 24.69
N LYS A 5 -12.42 -12.99 25.20
CA LYS A 5 -11.84 -11.70 24.88
C LYS A 5 -11.67 -11.68 23.36
N GLY A 6 -12.45 -10.86 22.67
CA GLY A 6 -12.59 -10.82 21.22
C GLY A 6 -11.26 -10.98 20.49
N GLY A 7 -11.21 -11.97 19.57
CA GLY A 7 -10.02 -12.29 18.79
C GLY A 7 -9.68 -11.17 17.79
N LEU A 8 -8.49 -11.22 17.18
CA LEU A 8 -8.03 -10.28 16.16
C LEU A 8 -9.07 -10.11 15.02
N LEU A 9 -9.73 -11.22 14.63
CA LEU A 9 -10.81 -11.21 13.63
C LEU A 9 -12.01 -10.36 14.05
N ALA A 10 -12.37 -10.35 15.33
CA ALA A 10 -13.44 -9.49 15.83
C ALA A 10 -13.05 -8.01 15.72
N GLY A 11 -11.78 -7.68 16.04
CA GLY A 11 -11.23 -6.34 15.82
C GLY A 11 -11.26 -5.92 14.35
N LEU A 12 -10.85 -6.80 13.44
CA LEU A 12 -10.85 -6.54 12.01
C LEU A 12 -12.28 -6.30 11.47
N ARG A 13 -13.24 -7.12 11.90
CA ARG A 13 -14.67 -6.93 11.55
C ARG A 13 -15.19 -5.59 12.08
N ALA A 14 -14.80 -5.19 13.28
CA ALA A 14 -15.18 -3.89 13.84
C ALA A 14 -14.63 -2.72 13.01
N GLU A 15 -13.36 -2.77 12.58
CA GLU A 15 -12.76 -1.76 11.69
C GLU A 15 -13.45 -1.74 10.31
N ALA A 16 -13.76 -2.90 9.75
CA ALA A 16 -14.52 -3.00 8.50
C ALA A 16 -15.91 -2.36 8.61
N LEU A 17 -16.64 -2.63 9.70
CA LEU A 17 -17.97 -2.04 9.93
C LEU A 17 -17.91 -0.53 10.11
N LYS A 18 -16.92 0.01 10.86
CA LYS A 18 -16.69 1.45 11.01
C LYS A 18 -16.43 2.13 9.66
N SER A 19 -15.74 1.43 8.76
CA SER A 19 -15.30 1.95 7.47
C SER A 19 -16.33 1.76 6.35
N ARG A 20 -17.35 0.93 6.53
CA ARG A 20 -18.31 0.53 5.48
C ARG A 20 -18.97 1.71 4.76
N HIS A 21 -19.31 2.77 5.49
CA HIS A 21 -19.94 3.98 4.93
C HIS A 21 -19.04 5.21 5.06
N ALA A 22 -17.78 5.04 5.49
CA ALA A 22 -16.84 6.12 5.74
C ALA A 22 -15.87 6.35 4.58
N ALA A 23 -15.10 7.43 4.65
CA ALA A 23 -14.15 7.85 3.63
C ALA A 23 -13.08 6.80 3.25
N PRO A 24 -12.50 5.96 4.16
CA PRO A 24 -11.37 5.11 3.81
C PRO A 24 -11.62 4.15 2.65
N VAL A 25 -12.77 3.45 2.64
CA VAL A 25 -13.10 2.50 1.56
C VAL A 25 -13.30 3.24 0.23
N ARG A 26 -14.02 4.38 0.28
CA ARG A 26 -14.25 5.19 -0.92
C ARG A 26 -12.95 5.75 -1.47
N LEU A 27 -12.06 6.24 -0.60
CA LEU A 27 -10.74 6.73 -1.01
C LEU A 27 -9.89 5.63 -1.64
N ALA A 28 -9.87 4.43 -1.04
CA ALA A 28 -9.13 3.30 -1.59
C ALA A 28 -9.54 2.95 -3.02
N VAL A 29 -10.84 3.03 -3.34
CA VAL A 29 -11.36 2.75 -4.68
C VAL A 29 -11.24 3.97 -5.60
N LEU A 30 -11.69 5.15 -5.17
CA LEU A 30 -11.75 6.34 -6.03
C LEU A 30 -10.38 6.83 -6.45
N MET A 31 -9.36 6.74 -5.56
CA MET A 31 -8.00 7.13 -5.90
C MET A 31 -7.32 6.15 -6.87
N ALA A 32 -7.79 4.89 -6.92
CA ALA A 32 -7.29 3.87 -7.83
C ALA A 32 -7.89 3.95 -9.25
N LEU A 33 -8.85 4.82 -9.52
CA LEU A 33 -9.53 4.90 -10.82
C LEU A 33 -8.87 5.89 -11.81
N PRO A 34 -8.58 7.16 -11.48
CA PRO A 34 -8.31 8.19 -12.49
C PRO A 34 -7.12 7.87 -13.39
N LEU A 35 -5.94 7.67 -12.81
CA LEU A 35 -4.73 7.43 -13.61
C LEU A 35 -4.69 6.05 -14.27
N PRO A 36 -5.05 4.94 -13.57
CA PRO A 36 -5.15 3.66 -14.23
C PRO A 36 -6.12 3.66 -15.40
N LEU A 37 -7.25 4.35 -15.31
CA LEU A 37 -8.19 4.49 -16.43
C LEU A 37 -7.60 5.32 -17.58
N LEU A 38 -6.90 6.42 -17.26
CA LEU A 38 -6.22 7.23 -18.29
C LEU A 38 -5.12 6.44 -18.97
N GLY A 39 -4.32 5.68 -18.21
CA GLY A 39 -3.29 4.77 -18.76
C GLY A 39 -3.87 3.63 -19.59
N ALA A 40 -5.13 3.28 -19.35
CA ALA A 40 -5.88 2.26 -20.08
C ALA A 40 -6.41 2.74 -21.43
N MET A 41 -6.55 4.06 -21.63
CA MET A 41 -7.09 4.60 -22.87
C MET A 41 -6.06 4.48 -24.01
N PRO A 42 -6.47 3.98 -25.20
CA PRO A 42 -5.60 3.92 -26.35
C PRO A 42 -5.29 5.35 -26.83
N TYR A 43 -4.13 5.87 -26.42
CA TYR A 43 -3.65 7.15 -26.91
C TYR A 43 -3.03 6.96 -28.29
N ARG A 44 -3.42 7.77 -29.27
CA ARG A 44 -2.86 7.71 -30.63
C ARG A 44 -1.35 7.96 -30.56
N GLY A 45 -0.54 6.92 -30.77
CA GLY A 45 0.92 6.99 -30.87
C GLY A 45 1.72 6.34 -29.73
N VAL A 46 1.15 6.06 -28.57
CA VAL A 46 1.81 5.30 -27.49
C VAL A 46 1.05 4.00 -27.32
N GLN A 47 1.59 2.93 -27.85
CA GLN A 47 0.90 1.63 -27.97
C GLN A 47 0.93 0.77 -26.69
N ILE A 48 1.41 1.27 -25.57
CA ILE A 48 1.53 0.45 -24.37
C ILE A 48 0.46 0.85 -23.39
N PHE A 49 -0.57 0.00 -23.32
CA PHE A 49 -1.55 0.00 -22.26
C PHE A 49 -0.86 -0.35 -20.95
N SER A 50 -0.92 0.55 -19.97
CA SER A 50 -0.55 0.22 -18.59
C SER A 50 -1.43 0.97 -17.60
N ALA A 51 -2.25 0.20 -16.87
CA ALA A 51 -2.99 0.70 -15.74
C ALA A 51 -2.08 1.10 -14.56
N TRP A 52 -0.80 0.72 -14.62
CA TRP A 52 0.17 0.94 -13.56
C TRP A 52 0.94 2.26 -13.67
N ASN A 53 0.79 3.00 -14.80
CA ASN A 53 1.46 4.27 -15.01
C ASN A 53 1.20 5.24 -13.85
N TYR A 54 2.27 5.77 -13.27
CA TYR A 54 2.24 6.65 -12.10
C TYR A 54 1.54 6.09 -10.86
N TRP A 55 0.86 4.92 -10.97
CA TRP A 55 0.10 4.38 -9.85
C TRP A 55 0.99 4.03 -8.67
N TYR A 56 1.90 3.07 -8.83
CA TYR A 56 2.73 2.59 -7.73
C TYR A 56 3.76 3.61 -7.25
N ALA A 57 4.22 4.49 -8.16
CA ALA A 57 5.25 5.47 -7.85
C ALA A 57 4.71 6.71 -7.10
N LEU A 58 3.50 7.16 -7.45
CA LEU A 58 2.96 8.43 -6.96
C LEU A 58 1.59 8.27 -6.29
N PHE A 59 0.61 7.67 -6.97
CA PHE A 59 -0.78 7.70 -6.51
C PHE A 59 -1.06 6.70 -5.40
N LEU A 60 -0.45 5.52 -5.41
CA LEU A 60 -0.57 4.54 -4.32
C LEU A 60 -0.05 5.12 -2.98
N PRO A 61 1.14 5.73 -2.89
CA PRO A 61 1.59 6.40 -1.67
C PRO A 61 0.63 7.48 -1.17
N VAL A 62 0.08 8.32 -2.07
CA VAL A 62 -0.90 9.35 -1.71
C VAL A 62 -2.18 8.72 -1.19
N ALA A 63 -2.76 7.77 -1.93
CA ALA A 63 -3.98 7.08 -1.54
C ALA A 63 -3.82 6.38 -0.18
N LEU A 64 -2.71 5.68 0.02
CA LEU A 64 -2.43 4.96 1.25
C LEU A 64 -2.26 5.91 2.44
N SER A 65 -1.54 7.01 2.29
CA SER A 65 -1.38 8.03 3.35
C SER A 65 -2.73 8.61 3.78
N LEU A 66 -3.60 8.92 2.82
CA LEU A 66 -4.95 9.45 3.10
C LEU A 66 -5.83 8.39 3.78
N VAL A 67 -5.84 7.16 3.29
CA VAL A 67 -6.61 6.04 3.87
C VAL A 67 -6.19 5.79 5.31
N VAL A 68 -4.89 5.68 5.57
CA VAL A 68 -4.33 5.42 6.90
C VAL A 68 -4.68 6.54 7.87
N ALA A 69 -4.52 7.81 7.47
CA ALA A 69 -4.88 8.95 8.30
C ALA A 69 -6.38 9.00 8.61
N CYS A 70 -7.25 8.65 7.66
CA CYS A 70 -8.69 8.57 7.87
C CYS A 70 -9.07 7.45 8.84
N VAL A 71 -8.46 6.26 8.74
CA VAL A 71 -8.68 5.15 9.67
C VAL A 71 -8.20 5.50 11.07
N ALA A 72 -7.02 6.10 11.20
CA ALA A 72 -6.48 6.53 12.49
C ALA A 72 -7.39 7.57 13.17
N ARG A 73 -7.93 8.53 12.39
CA ARG A 73 -8.77 9.61 12.91
C ARG A 73 -10.18 9.14 13.31
N ALA A 74 -10.66 8.03 12.78
CA ALA A 74 -12.01 7.54 13.08
C ALA A 74 -12.24 7.34 14.60
N ASP A 75 -11.25 6.80 15.33
CA ASP A 75 -11.36 6.60 16.77
C ASP A 75 -11.04 7.86 17.57
N ALA A 76 -10.21 8.76 17.07
CA ALA A 76 -9.93 10.04 17.74
C ALA A 76 -11.21 10.89 17.88
N ARG A 77 -12.15 10.81 16.92
CA ARG A 77 -13.45 11.50 16.98
C ARG A 77 -14.32 11.03 18.13
N THR A 78 -14.25 9.76 18.50
CA THR A 78 -15.01 9.15 19.60
C THR A 78 -14.25 9.23 20.94
N ARG A 79 -13.11 9.94 21.00
CA ARG A 79 -12.20 10.00 22.16
C ARG A 79 -11.86 8.61 22.69
N MET A 80 -11.67 7.64 21.79
CA MET A 80 -11.35 6.23 22.12
C MET A 80 -12.40 5.51 22.98
N ARG A 81 -13.55 6.14 23.31
CA ARG A 81 -14.56 5.59 24.23
C ARG A 81 -15.07 4.21 23.83
N GLY A 82 -15.17 3.95 22.53
CA GLY A 82 -15.60 2.63 22.03
C GLY A 82 -14.60 1.51 22.28
N LEU A 83 -13.30 1.83 22.28
CA LEU A 83 -12.24 0.85 22.54
C LEU A 83 -12.06 0.59 24.04
N LEU A 84 -12.07 1.66 24.85
CA LEU A 84 -11.88 1.58 26.30
C LEU A 84 -13.08 0.96 27.01
N GLY A 85 -14.30 1.32 26.60
CA GLY A 85 -15.53 0.80 27.21
C GLY A 85 -15.77 -0.69 26.98
N LEU A 86 -15.20 -1.29 25.92
CA LEU A 86 -15.35 -2.71 25.61
C LEU A 86 -14.26 -3.62 26.20
N GLY A 87 -13.24 -3.07 26.87
CA GLY A 87 -12.12 -3.83 27.44
C GLY A 87 -11.32 -4.63 26.38
N PHE A 88 -11.34 -4.17 25.13
CA PHE A 88 -10.63 -4.84 24.05
C PHE A 88 -9.11 -4.57 24.15
N PRO A 89 -8.24 -5.60 24.04
CA PRO A 89 -6.80 -5.40 24.19
C PRO A 89 -6.25 -4.43 23.14
N LEU A 90 -5.66 -3.32 23.57
CA LEU A 90 -5.17 -2.23 22.72
C LEU A 90 -4.15 -2.67 21.66
N ARG A 91 -3.26 -3.60 22.03
CA ARG A 91 -2.32 -4.20 21.06
C ARG A 91 -3.05 -4.88 19.91
N ARG A 92 -4.14 -5.59 20.19
CA ARG A 92 -4.96 -6.24 19.15
C ARG A 92 -5.73 -5.22 18.31
N ALA A 93 -6.22 -4.14 18.94
CA ALA A 93 -6.88 -3.05 18.22
C ALA A 93 -5.93 -2.37 17.22
N TRP A 94 -4.67 -2.13 17.62
CA TRP A 94 -3.65 -1.59 16.73
C TRP A 94 -3.36 -2.50 15.53
N TRP A 95 -3.14 -3.79 15.78
CA TRP A 95 -2.96 -4.77 14.71
C TRP A 95 -4.18 -4.87 13.79
N ALA A 96 -5.38 -4.83 14.34
CA ALA A 96 -6.61 -4.83 13.54
C ALA A 96 -6.68 -3.63 12.59
N LYS A 97 -6.31 -2.43 13.06
CA LYS A 97 -6.21 -1.23 12.22
C LYS A 97 -5.16 -1.36 11.12
N ALA A 98 -3.96 -1.81 11.47
CA ALA A 98 -2.88 -1.98 10.50
C ALA A 98 -3.27 -2.98 9.41
N LEU A 99 -3.84 -4.12 9.78
CA LEU A 99 -4.32 -5.14 8.85
C LEU A 99 -5.51 -4.65 8.01
N TRP A 100 -6.39 -3.84 8.59
CA TRP A 100 -7.48 -3.23 7.84
C TRP A 100 -6.95 -2.25 6.78
N CYS A 101 -6.00 -1.39 7.12
CA CYS A 101 -5.33 -0.51 6.16
C CYS A 101 -4.61 -1.32 5.06
N LEU A 102 -3.96 -2.45 5.42
CA LEU A 102 -3.34 -3.35 4.46
C LEU A 102 -4.38 -3.95 3.50
N ALA A 103 -5.54 -4.37 4.01
CA ALA A 103 -6.65 -4.86 3.19
C ALA A 103 -7.17 -3.78 2.22
N LEU A 104 -7.26 -2.53 2.67
CA LEU A 104 -7.65 -1.40 1.80
C LEU A 104 -6.58 -1.08 0.75
N CYS A 105 -5.30 -1.19 1.09
CA CYS A 105 -4.19 -1.09 0.14
C CYS A 105 -4.28 -2.20 -0.93
N THR A 106 -4.51 -3.44 -0.51
CA THR A 106 -4.75 -4.57 -1.42
C THR A 106 -5.95 -4.31 -2.32
N LEU A 107 -7.06 -3.82 -1.76
CA LEU A 107 -8.24 -3.46 -2.54
C LEU A 107 -7.92 -2.42 -3.62
N SER A 108 -7.17 -1.36 -3.30
CA SER A 108 -6.75 -0.36 -4.29
C SER A 108 -5.94 -0.99 -5.43
N ASN A 109 -4.98 -1.84 -5.11
CA ASN A 109 -4.16 -2.53 -6.12
C ASN A 109 -5.00 -3.53 -6.95
N LEU A 110 -6.00 -4.19 -6.35
CA LEU A 110 -6.92 -5.07 -7.07
C LEU A 110 -7.88 -4.31 -8.00
N VAL A 111 -8.26 -3.07 -7.64
CA VAL A 111 -9.00 -2.19 -8.56
C VAL A 111 -8.16 -1.88 -9.81
N VAL A 112 -6.89 -1.52 -9.63
CA VAL A 112 -5.97 -1.27 -10.76
C VAL A 112 -5.76 -2.54 -11.59
N PHE A 113 -5.62 -3.69 -10.94
CA PHE A 113 -5.56 -4.99 -11.63
C PHE A 113 -6.84 -5.27 -12.44
N GLY A 114 -8.01 -4.94 -11.90
CA GLY A 114 -9.29 -5.06 -12.62
C GLY A 114 -9.34 -4.16 -13.87
N ILE A 115 -8.81 -2.94 -13.79
CA ILE A 115 -8.68 -2.03 -14.94
C ILE A 115 -7.72 -2.61 -15.98
N TYR A 116 -6.59 -3.19 -15.54
CA TYR A 116 -5.68 -3.91 -16.43
C TYR A 116 -6.39 -5.06 -17.17
N LEU A 117 -7.16 -5.89 -16.45
CA LEU A 117 -7.91 -6.99 -17.07
C LEU A 117 -8.90 -6.47 -18.11
N ALA A 118 -9.67 -5.45 -17.77
CA ALA A 118 -10.64 -4.85 -18.68
C ALA A 118 -9.94 -4.31 -19.94
N GLY A 119 -8.87 -3.53 -19.78
CA GLY A 119 -8.14 -2.98 -20.93
C GLY A 119 -7.47 -4.03 -21.80
N SER A 120 -6.86 -5.05 -21.18
CA SER A 120 -6.25 -6.16 -21.93
C SER A 120 -7.28 -6.98 -22.71
N ALA A 121 -8.50 -7.14 -22.20
CA ALA A 121 -9.58 -7.83 -22.90
C ALA A 121 -9.99 -7.11 -24.19
N PHE A 122 -9.86 -5.78 -24.23
CA PHE A 122 -10.16 -4.96 -25.41
C PHE A 122 -8.93 -4.68 -26.29
N SER A 123 -7.74 -5.13 -25.88
CA SER A 123 -6.51 -4.95 -26.67
C SER A 123 -6.37 -6.01 -27.76
N SER A 124 -5.62 -5.68 -28.82
CA SER A 124 -5.33 -6.62 -29.91
C SER A 124 -4.49 -7.83 -29.48
N GLN A 125 -3.78 -7.73 -28.35
CA GLN A 125 -2.96 -8.83 -27.81
C GLN A 125 -3.78 -9.80 -26.94
N GLY A 126 -4.95 -9.39 -26.46
CA GLY A 126 -5.83 -10.21 -25.64
C GLY A 126 -5.27 -10.52 -24.24
N LEU A 127 -6.06 -11.30 -23.48
CA LEU A 127 -5.68 -11.78 -22.16
C LEU A 127 -4.88 -13.08 -22.28
N THR A 128 -3.68 -13.12 -21.69
CA THR A 128 -2.90 -14.34 -21.51
C THR A 128 -2.88 -14.76 -20.05
N VAL A 129 -2.89 -16.07 -19.78
CA VAL A 129 -2.85 -16.58 -18.39
C VAL A 129 -1.57 -16.12 -17.67
N ALA A 130 -0.42 -16.20 -18.35
CA ALA A 130 0.86 -15.77 -17.80
C ALA A 130 0.85 -14.27 -17.45
N GLY A 131 0.38 -13.40 -18.36
CA GLY A 131 0.27 -11.96 -18.13
C GLY A 131 -0.69 -11.63 -16.97
N THR A 132 -1.82 -12.32 -16.90
CA THR A 132 -2.78 -12.15 -15.81
C THR A 132 -2.17 -12.49 -14.45
N LEU A 133 -1.46 -13.62 -14.35
CA LEU A 133 -0.79 -14.03 -13.10
C LEU A 133 0.32 -13.05 -12.70
N THR A 134 1.14 -12.62 -13.67
CA THR A 134 2.20 -11.63 -13.44
C THR A 134 1.63 -10.31 -12.91
N MET A 135 0.52 -9.82 -13.46
CA MET A 135 -0.10 -8.57 -13.02
C MET A 135 -0.82 -8.73 -11.66
N LEU A 136 -1.36 -9.90 -11.35
CA LEU A 136 -1.87 -10.19 -10.02
C LEU A 136 -0.73 -10.20 -8.99
N LEU A 137 0.40 -10.83 -9.30
CA LEU A 137 1.60 -10.78 -8.48
C LEU A 137 2.10 -9.34 -8.28
N CYS A 138 2.08 -8.53 -9.34
CA CYS A 138 2.39 -7.11 -9.25
C CYS A 138 1.49 -6.37 -8.25
N ALA A 139 0.18 -6.62 -8.26
CA ALA A 139 -0.76 -6.03 -7.31
C ALA A 139 -0.40 -6.39 -5.85
N LEU A 140 -0.01 -7.64 -5.60
CA LEU A 140 0.42 -8.11 -4.29
C LEU A 140 1.77 -7.52 -3.89
N VAL A 141 2.72 -7.47 -4.80
CA VAL A 141 4.04 -6.84 -4.60
C VAL A 141 3.90 -5.37 -4.24
N ASN A 142 3.10 -4.61 -4.96
CA ASN A 142 2.82 -3.21 -4.64
C ASN A 142 2.22 -3.04 -3.23
N THR A 143 1.37 -3.98 -2.81
CA THR A 143 0.82 -3.97 -1.45
C THR A 143 1.91 -4.18 -0.40
N VAL A 144 2.80 -5.16 -0.61
CA VAL A 144 3.88 -5.47 0.35
C VAL A 144 4.91 -4.35 0.43
N THR A 145 5.34 -3.82 -0.72
CA THR A 145 6.38 -2.77 -0.77
C THR A 145 5.91 -1.45 -0.16
N ALA A 146 4.62 -1.11 -0.28
CA ALA A 146 4.04 0.10 0.32
C ALA A 146 3.61 -0.08 1.79
N ALA A 147 3.53 -1.32 2.31
CA ALA A 147 2.93 -1.64 3.61
C ALA A 147 3.60 -0.93 4.79
N TRP A 148 4.93 -0.65 4.73
CA TRP A 148 5.66 0.04 5.80
C TRP A 148 5.08 1.42 6.15
N MET A 149 4.45 2.10 5.18
CA MET A 149 3.81 3.41 5.38
C MET A 149 2.61 3.33 6.34
N ILE A 150 1.96 2.17 6.45
CA ILE A 150 0.76 1.98 7.27
C ILE A 150 1.05 2.23 8.75
N PRO A 151 1.93 1.45 9.42
CA PRO A 151 2.22 1.68 10.83
C PRO A 151 2.87 3.04 11.08
N ALA A 152 3.69 3.55 10.16
CA ALA A 152 4.27 4.88 10.26
C ALA A 152 3.19 5.97 10.26
N GLY A 153 2.24 5.91 9.31
CA GLY A 153 1.12 6.84 9.21
C GLY A 153 0.16 6.75 10.39
N LEU A 154 -0.18 5.54 10.86
CA LEU A 154 -0.99 5.33 12.06
C LEU A 154 -0.35 5.98 13.30
N PHE A 155 0.95 5.72 13.52
CA PHE A 155 1.69 6.27 14.65
C PHE A 155 1.76 7.80 14.60
N LEU A 156 2.16 8.37 13.47
CA LEU A 156 2.29 9.81 13.31
C LEU A 156 0.94 10.52 13.41
N THR A 157 -0.13 9.92 12.87
CA THR A 157 -1.48 10.48 13.01
C THR A 157 -1.93 10.49 14.48
N ALA A 158 -1.64 9.42 15.22
CA ALA A 158 -2.01 9.32 16.63
C ALA A 158 -1.19 10.26 17.53
N ARG A 159 0.09 10.50 17.21
CA ARG A 159 1.02 11.26 18.04
C ARG A 159 1.05 12.76 17.70
N LEU A 160 1.10 13.09 16.41
CA LEU A 160 1.34 14.45 15.90
C LEU A 160 0.14 15.02 15.13
N GLY A 161 -0.86 14.20 14.87
CA GLY A 161 -2.07 14.61 14.16
C GLY A 161 -2.08 14.22 12.69
N MET A 162 -3.23 14.45 12.05
CA MET A 162 -3.54 13.96 10.71
C MET A 162 -2.55 14.42 9.63
N LEU A 163 -2.13 15.69 9.67
CA LEU A 163 -1.22 16.24 8.67
C LEU A 163 0.15 15.55 8.71
N ALA A 164 0.71 15.35 9.89
CA ALA A 164 1.98 14.63 10.05
C ALA A 164 1.86 13.16 9.57
N GLY A 165 0.73 12.50 9.87
CA GLY A 165 0.46 11.14 9.42
C GLY A 165 0.31 10.99 7.91
N ILE A 166 -0.10 12.04 7.20
CA ILE A 166 -0.17 12.05 5.73
C ILE A 166 1.19 12.41 5.13
N PHE A 167 1.71 13.58 5.49
CA PHE A 167 2.84 14.16 4.75
C PHE A 167 4.20 13.53 5.09
N CYS A 168 4.46 13.10 6.33
CA CYS A 168 5.76 12.54 6.67
C CYS A 168 6.03 11.18 5.99
N PRO A 169 5.12 10.17 6.07
CA PRO A 169 5.34 8.92 5.35
C PRO A 169 5.34 9.11 3.84
N LEU A 170 4.49 10.01 3.32
CA LEU A 170 4.43 10.33 1.90
C LEU A 170 5.75 10.97 1.42
N ALA A 171 6.27 11.97 2.14
CA ALA A 171 7.53 12.59 1.79
C ALA A 171 8.69 11.58 1.83
N ALA A 172 8.77 10.76 2.89
CA ALA A 172 9.79 9.71 3.00
C ALA A 172 9.69 8.70 1.84
N GLN A 173 8.46 8.32 1.46
CA GLN A 173 8.21 7.41 0.34
C GLN A 173 8.62 8.02 -1.00
N LEU A 174 8.23 9.26 -1.28
CA LEU A 174 8.56 9.91 -2.54
C LEU A 174 10.06 10.22 -2.63
N MET A 175 10.65 10.78 -1.57
CA MET A 175 12.09 11.07 -1.56
C MET A 175 12.93 9.80 -1.71
N GLY A 176 12.66 8.76 -0.91
CA GLY A 176 13.39 7.50 -0.99
C GLY A 176 13.10 6.73 -2.28
N GLY A 177 11.87 6.81 -2.80
CA GLY A 177 11.47 6.18 -4.06
C GLY A 177 12.21 6.78 -5.25
N PHE A 178 12.19 8.10 -5.40
CA PHE A 178 12.87 8.77 -6.52
C PHE A 178 14.40 8.84 -6.36
N ALA A 179 14.91 8.75 -5.14
CA ALA A 179 16.35 8.67 -4.88
C ALA A 179 16.94 7.25 -5.01
N TRP A 180 16.20 6.30 -5.59
CA TRP A 180 16.62 4.89 -5.67
C TRP A 180 18.01 4.70 -6.29
N SER A 181 18.40 5.52 -7.28
CA SER A 181 19.71 5.44 -7.94
C SER A 181 20.89 5.87 -7.06
N LEU A 182 20.63 6.57 -5.97
CA LEU A 182 21.64 7.00 -5.00
C LEU A 182 21.86 5.96 -3.88
N ILE A 183 21.00 4.94 -3.81
CA ILE A 183 21.02 3.93 -2.76
C ILE A 183 21.69 2.66 -3.29
N PRO A 184 22.75 2.16 -2.63
CA PRO A 184 23.53 1.02 -3.14
C PRO A 184 22.73 -0.26 -3.39
N LEU A 185 21.74 -0.54 -2.54
CA LEU A 185 20.83 -1.71 -2.64
C LEU A 185 19.37 -1.24 -2.49
N PRO A 186 18.81 -0.60 -3.53
CA PRO A 186 17.51 0.05 -3.42
C PRO A 186 16.37 -0.92 -3.14
N GLN A 187 16.50 -2.21 -3.49
CA GLN A 187 15.50 -3.23 -3.17
C GLN A 187 15.36 -3.50 -1.66
N LEU A 188 16.44 -3.27 -0.88
CA LEU A 188 16.44 -3.50 0.57
C LEU A 188 15.96 -2.28 1.37
N PHE A 189 15.77 -1.13 0.73
CA PHE A 189 15.25 0.07 1.38
C PHE A 189 13.77 0.25 1.02
N PRO A 190 12.81 0.09 1.95
CA PRO A 190 11.38 0.03 1.64
C PRO A 190 10.83 1.15 0.74
N PRO A 191 11.18 2.44 0.92
CA PRO A 191 10.75 3.49 0.01
C PRO A 191 11.25 3.31 -1.43
N SER A 192 12.51 2.91 -1.62
CA SER A 192 13.08 2.65 -2.96
C SER A 192 12.59 1.33 -3.52
N ALA A 193 12.41 0.30 -2.68
CA ALA A 193 11.89 -1.00 -3.07
C ALA A 193 10.52 -0.90 -3.75
N SER A 194 9.66 0.02 -3.28
CA SER A 194 8.35 0.28 -3.89
C SER A 194 8.42 0.87 -5.30
N MET A 195 9.56 1.43 -5.69
CA MET A 195 9.80 1.93 -7.05
C MET A 195 10.45 0.86 -7.93
N VAL A 196 11.47 0.18 -7.39
CA VAL A 196 12.32 -0.74 -8.17
C VAL A 196 11.70 -2.12 -8.34
N ILE A 197 11.16 -2.72 -7.27
CA ILE A 197 10.64 -4.09 -7.32
C ILE A 197 9.44 -4.25 -8.29
N PRO A 198 8.46 -3.34 -8.33
CA PRO A 198 7.36 -3.45 -9.29
C PRO A 198 7.79 -3.49 -10.74
N THR A 199 8.89 -2.83 -11.11
CA THR A 199 9.39 -2.82 -12.49
C THR A 199 9.83 -4.21 -12.97
N SER A 200 10.10 -5.16 -12.08
CA SER A 200 10.35 -6.56 -12.44
C SER A 200 9.12 -7.26 -13.03
N PHE A 201 7.94 -6.74 -12.80
CA PHE A 201 6.67 -7.34 -13.20
C PHE A 201 5.92 -6.52 -14.25
N ILE A 202 6.18 -5.22 -14.32
CA ILE A 202 5.47 -4.27 -15.18
C ILE A 202 6.35 -3.94 -16.39
N PRO A 203 5.84 -4.06 -17.62
CA PRO A 203 6.62 -3.77 -18.82
C PRO A 203 6.74 -2.27 -19.12
N VAL A 204 6.41 -1.41 -18.16
CA VAL A 204 6.35 0.04 -18.32
C VAL A 204 6.93 0.73 -17.10
N LEU A 205 7.74 1.76 -17.33
CA LEU A 205 8.26 2.63 -16.27
C LEU A 205 7.14 3.45 -15.59
N PRO A 206 7.39 3.99 -14.40
CA PRO A 206 6.44 4.90 -13.73
C PRO A 206 6.02 6.09 -14.61
N SER A 207 6.91 6.56 -15.48
CA SER A 207 6.66 7.65 -16.45
C SER A 207 5.73 7.26 -17.59
N GLY A 208 5.45 5.97 -17.79
CA GLY A 208 4.67 5.46 -18.93
C GLY A 208 5.49 5.07 -20.15
N GLU A 209 6.82 5.19 -20.08
CA GLU A 209 7.71 4.74 -21.14
C GLU A 209 7.87 3.20 -21.15
N PRO A 210 8.03 2.57 -22.33
CA PRO A 210 8.32 1.15 -22.39
C PRO A 210 9.57 0.78 -21.61
N LEU A 211 9.51 -0.32 -20.88
CA LEU A 211 10.68 -0.85 -20.17
C LEU A 211 11.64 -1.46 -21.19
N ALA A 212 12.78 -0.82 -21.43
CA ALA A 212 13.85 -1.36 -22.26
C ALA A 212 14.91 -2.04 -21.40
N ALA A 213 15.56 -3.07 -21.95
CA ALA A 213 16.56 -3.87 -21.21
C ALA A 213 17.82 -3.09 -20.79
N ASP A 214 18.10 -1.99 -21.46
CA ASP A 214 19.23 -1.08 -21.18
C ASP A 214 18.90 0.00 -20.12
N MET A 215 17.63 0.10 -19.71
CA MET A 215 17.23 1.05 -18.67
C MET A 215 17.63 0.56 -17.29
N ALA A 216 18.30 1.42 -16.52
CA ALA A 216 18.80 1.10 -15.18
C ALA A 216 17.69 0.60 -14.23
N LEU A 217 16.49 1.18 -14.28
CA LEU A 217 15.37 0.81 -13.44
C LEU A 217 14.75 -0.56 -13.81
N GLY A 218 14.71 -0.88 -15.09
CA GLY A 218 14.11 -2.13 -15.60
C GLY A 218 15.11 -3.23 -15.90
N GLY A 219 16.38 -2.87 -16.07
CA GLY A 219 17.46 -3.77 -16.46
C GLY A 219 18.03 -4.60 -15.31
N ALA A 220 19.31 -4.41 -15.03
CA ALA A 220 20.06 -5.24 -14.08
C ALA A 220 19.47 -5.29 -12.66
N LEU A 221 18.86 -4.20 -12.15
CA LEU A 221 18.30 -4.17 -10.80
C LEU A 221 17.04 -5.04 -10.67
N ALA A 222 16.20 -5.07 -11.71
CA ALA A 222 14.98 -5.87 -11.69
C ALA A 222 15.24 -7.35 -12.05
N ALA A 223 16.36 -7.66 -12.70
CA ALA A 223 16.71 -9.03 -13.11
C ALA A 223 17.19 -9.92 -11.94
N ASP A 224 17.63 -9.36 -10.81
CA ASP A 224 18.08 -10.14 -9.66
C ASP A 224 16.89 -10.61 -8.81
N GLY A 225 16.40 -11.80 -9.10
CA GLY A 225 15.27 -12.42 -8.38
C GLY A 225 15.55 -12.64 -6.89
N MET A 226 16.77 -12.96 -6.48
CA MET A 226 17.12 -13.17 -5.07
C MET A 226 17.06 -11.84 -4.30
N LEU A 227 17.56 -10.77 -4.87
CA LEU A 227 17.52 -9.44 -4.27
C LEU A 227 16.08 -8.90 -4.20
N THR A 228 15.25 -9.18 -5.21
CA THR A 228 13.83 -8.88 -5.22
C THR A 228 13.09 -9.59 -4.07
N LEU A 229 13.33 -10.89 -3.88
CA LEU A 229 12.74 -11.66 -2.76
C LEU A 229 13.22 -11.14 -1.41
N ALA A 230 14.51 -10.85 -1.27
CA ALA A 230 15.07 -10.26 -0.05
C ALA A 230 14.42 -8.90 0.25
N GLY A 231 14.24 -8.05 -0.77
CA GLY A 231 13.58 -6.76 -0.64
C GLY A 231 12.11 -6.88 -0.20
N LEU A 232 11.36 -7.82 -0.76
CA LEU A 232 9.99 -8.11 -0.32
C LEU A 232 9.95 -8.59 1.14
N ALA A 233 10.89 -9.46 1.54
CA ALA A 233 11.01 -9.90 2.92
C ALA A 233 11.32 -8.72 3.87
N VAL A 234 12.24 -7.83 3.50
CA VAL A 234 12.55 -6.62 4.28
C VAL A 234 11.34 -5.70 4.40
N CYS A 235 10.58 -5.48 3.33
CA CYS A 235 9.35 -4.67 3.39
C CYS A 235 8.29 -5.28 4.31
N ALA A 236 8.09 -6.61 4.25
CA ALA A 236 7.17 -7.32 5.12
C ALA A 236 7.61 -7.26 6.59
N LEU A 237 8.91 -7.44 6.85
CA LEU A 237 9.49 -7.33 8.20
C LEU A 237 9.39 -5.89 8.73
N ALA A 238 9.63 -4.89 7.90
CA ALA A 238 9.46 -3.49 8.28
C ALA A 238 8.01 -3.19 8.69
N PHE A 239 7.03 -3.66 7.91
CA PHE A 239 5.61 -3.55 8.29
C PHE A 239 5.33 -4.23 9.64
N ALA A 240 5.77 -5.48 9.82
CA ALA A 240 5.54 -6.23 11.05
C ALA A 240 6.21 -5.59 12.27
N ALA A 241 7.49 -5.21 12.14
CA ALA A 241 8.27 -4.61 13.22
C ALA A 241 7.72 -3.24 13.64
N LEU A 242 7.41 -2.36 12.67
CA LEU A 242 6.82 -1.05 12.95
C LEU A 242 5.41 -1.19 13.54
N THR A 243 4.62 -2.16 13.08
CA THR A 243 3.28 -2.44 13.66
C THR A 243 3.40 -2.93 15.10
N ALA A 244 4.34 -3.83 15.39
CA ALA A 244 4.58 -4.34 16.73
C ALA A 244 5.09 -3.24 17.69
N ALA A 245 6.01 -2.39 17.22
CA ALA A 245 6.50 -1.24 17.98
C ALA A 245 5.37 -0.24 18.27
N GLY A 246 4.56 0.08 17.27
CA GLY A 246 3.38 0.94 17.42
C GLY A 246 2.34 0.34 18.38
N ALA A 247 2.09 -0.97 18.34
CA ALA A 247 1.20 -1.65 19.26
C ALA A 247 1.70 -1.62 20.71
N ALA A 248 3.01 -1.77 20.91
CA ALA A 248 3.64 -1.67 22.23
C ALA A 248 3.60 -0.24 22.78
N TRP A 249 3.81 0.75 21.92
CA TRP A 249 3.68 2.16 22.30
C TRP A 249 2.22 2.50 22.66
N PHE A 250 1.27 2.10 21.84
CA PHE A 250 -0.15 2.39 22.02
C PHE A 250 -0.68 1.81 23.33
N ALA A 251 -0.28 0.58 23.68
CA ALA A 251 -0.66 -0.04 24.95
C ALA A 251 -0.14 0.74 26.17
N ARG A 252 1.08 1.31 26.09
CA ARG A 252 1.68 2.08 27.20
C ARG A 252 1.16 3.51 27.31
N SER A 253 0.62 4.08 26.25
CA SER A 253 0.14 5.46 26.25
C SER A 253 -1.17 5.66 27.02
N GLU A 254 -1.87 4.59 27.37
CA GLU A 254 -3.12 4.62 28.12
C GLU A 254 -2.95 4.23 29.60
N GLU A 255 -1.78 3.74 29.99
CA GLU A 255 -1.44 3.51 31.40
C GLU A 255 -1.03 4.81 32.11
N ARG A 256 -1.01 5.94 31.41
CA ARG A 256 -0.73 7.28 31.92
C ARG A 256 -1.97 8.18 31.88
#